data_3c71402f8c4a58b4e68c937d0deefc1e
#
_entry.id   3c71402f8c4a58b4e68c937d0deefc1e
#
_cell.length_a   1.000
_cell.length_b   1.000
_cell.length_c   1.000
_cell.angle_alpha   90.00
_cell.angle_beta   90.00
_cell.angle_gamma   90.00
#
_symmetry.space_group_name_H-M   'P 1'
#
loop_
_entity.id
_entity.type
_entity.pdbx_description
1 polymer ?
#
loop_
_entity_poly.entity_id
_entity_poly.type
_entity_poly.pdbx_seq_one_letter_code
_entity_poly.pdbx_strand_id
1 'polypeptide(L)'
;MKKLTLFLAAALLAASFAACGNSDASSSTAPEPTAIPDDILNAPATKPDPDMEIDPGFGVDPEDSGAALQPEPDAELSGIVDQIYAAHPVDLMMVETTAVDLTNAEWYPYQTGLNEEQITKVDAAVTSEPGVGSQAYCMVLVRLKDKANGDEIAEAMLDGIDMHKWVCVAADKASVATFD
;
A
#
# COMPACT_ATOMS: atom_id res chain seq x y z
N MET A 1 -37.79 -2.12 -34.64
CA MET A 1 -37.94 -3.34 -33.83
C MET A 1 -36.77 -4.26 -34.23
N LYS A 2 -35.67 -4.23 -33.49
CA LYS A 2 -34.51 -5.12 -33.73
C LYS A 2 -34.48 -6.15 -32.60
N LYS A 3 -34.59 -7.38 -32.96
CA LYS A 3 -34.66 -8.55 -32.06
C LYS A 3 -33.25 -8.83 -31.51
N LEU A 4 -33.10 -8.73 -30.18
CA LEU A 4 -31.90 -9.09 -29.45
C LEU A 4 -31.93 -10.62 -29.22
N THR A 5 -30.98 -11.34 -29.80
CA THR A 5 -30.83 -12.78 -29.62
C THR A 5 -29.77 -13.01 -28.53
N LEU A 6 -30.24 -13.55 -27.39
CA LEU A 6 -29.42 -13.89 -26.24
C LEU A 6 -28.87 -15.31 -26.47
N PHE A 7 -27.53 -15.43 -26.59
CA PHE A 7 -26.87 -16.74 -26.57
C PHE A 7 -26.35 -17.03 -25.16
N LEU A 8 -26.97 -17.99 -24.51
CA LEU A 8 -26.54 -18.54 -23.23
C LEU A 8 -25.61 -19.74 -23.54
N ALA A 9 -24.30 -19.58 -23.34
CA ALA A 9 -23.34 -20.67 -23.40
C ALA A 9 -23.01 -21.13 -21.99
N ALA A 10 -23.59 -22.25 -21.58
CA ALA A 10 -23.22 -22.94 -20.35
C ALA A 10 -22.05 -23.89 -20.66
N ALA A 11 -20.87 -23.61 -20.11
CA ALA A 11 -19.73 -24.52 -20.13
C ALA A 11 -19.60 -25.20 -18.76
N LEU A 12 -20.01 -26.46 -18.69
CA LEU A 12 -19.72 -27.37 -17.60
C LEU A 12 -18.29 -27.89 -17.78
N LEU A 13 -17.41 -27.60 -16.86
CA LEU A 13 -16.08 -28.22 -16.75
C LEU A 13 -16.04 -29.10 -15.50
N ALA A 14 -15.97 -30.41 -15.77
CA ALA A 14 -15.88 -31.47 -14.79
C ALA A 14 -14.50 -31.42 -14.07
N ALA A 15 -14.53 -31.55 -12.75
CA ALA A 15 -13.39 -31.77 -11.92
C ALA A 15 -12.81 -33.17 -12.15
N SER A 16 -11.53 -33.25 -12.48
CA SER A 16 -10.77 -34.51 -12.45
C SER A 16 -9.83 -34.48 -11.27
N PHE A 17 -10.17 -35.16 -10.19
CA PHE A 17 -9.26 -35.56 -9.15
C PHE A 17 -8.37 -36.67 -9.69
N ALA A 18 -7.07 -36.44 -9.75
CA ALA A 18 -6.07 -37.52 -9.88
C ALA A 18 -5.25 -37.54 -8.60
N ALA A 19 -5.40 -38.65 -7.90
CA ALA A 19 -4.70 -38.99 -6.68
C ALA A 19 -3.34 -39.61 -6.95
N CYS A 20 -2.44 -39.40 -6.01
CA CYS A 20 -1.33 -40.27 -5.61
C CYS A 20 -0.22 -40.60 -6.61
N GLY A 21 0.91 -40.06 -6.35
CA GLY A 21 2.20 -40.63 -6.74
C GLY A 21 3.18 -40.43 -5.58
N ASN A 22 3.36 -41.51 -4.82
CA ASN A 22 4.39 -41.65 -3.83
C ASN A 22 5.74 -41.77 -4.51
N SER A 23 6.77 -41.02 -4.13
CA SER A 23 8.17 -41.45 -4.23
C SER A 23 9.11 -40.41 -3.64
N ASP A 24 9.93 -40.98 -2.75
CA ASP A 24 11.26 -40.63 -2.35
C ASP A 24 11.48 -39.40 -1.43
N ALA A 25 11.61 -39.80 -0.18
CA ALA A 25 12.25 -39.09 0.88
C ALA A 25 13.68 -38.66 0.46
N SER A 26 13.83 -37.40 0.08
CA SER A 26 15.10 -36.71 0.18
C SER A 26 15.07 -36.01 1.52
N SER A 27 15.77 -36.56 2.50
CA SER A 27 15.93 -35.98 3.83
C SER A 27 16.72 -34.67 3.70
N SER A 28 16.01 -33.59 3.50
CA SER A 28 16.53 -32.27 3.85
C SER A 28 16.42 -32.16 5.35
N THR A 29 17.52 -32.44 6.04
CA THR A 29 17.70 -32.18 7.46
C THR A 29 17.55 -30.69 7.65
N ALA A 30 16.40 -30.26 8.15
CA ALA A 30 16.26 -28.91 8.65
C ALA A 30 17.34 -28.67 9.70
N PRO A 31 18.05 -27.55 9.71
CA PRO A 31 19.00 -27.26 10.78
C PRO A 31 18.25 -27.32 12.10
N GLU A 32 18.74 -28.20 12.98
CA GLU A 32 18.23 -28.32 14.34
C GLU A 32 18.31 -26.93 15.00
N PRO A 33 17.23 -26.44 15.64
CA PRO A 33 17.27 -25.14 16.29
C PRO A 33 18.42 -25.15 17.30
N THR A 34 19.40 -24.31 17.08
CA THR A 34 20.56 -24.17 17.99
C THR A 34 19.98 -23.75 19.34
N ALA A 35 20.10 -24.63 20.32
CA ALA A 35 19.64 -24.33 21.68
C ALA A 35 20.36 -23.09 22.16
N ILE A 36 19.59 -22.12 22.64
CA ILE A 36 20.14 -20.90 23.26
C ILE A 36 20.90 -21.36 24.50
N PRO A 37 22.20 -21.02 24.64
CA PRO A 37 22.97 -21.40 25.79
C PRO A 37 22.30 -20.96 27.11
N ASP A 38 22.27 -21.86 28.10
CA ASP A 38 21.62 -21.62 29.40
C ASP A 38 22.18 -20.40 30.16
N ASP A 39 23.42 -20.03 29.88
CA ASP A 39 24.10 -18.87 30.44
C ASP A 39 23.50 -17.55 29.94
N ILE A 40 22.90 -17.53 28.75
CA ILE A 40 22.18 -16.36 28.25
C ILE A 40 20.78 -16.26 28.88
N LEU A 41 20.12 -17.40 29.07
CA LEU A 41 18.78 -17.44 29.69
C LEU A 41 18.80 -17.12 31.18
N ASN A 42 19.90 -17.41 31.87
CA ASN A 42 20.07 -17.21 33.31
C ASN A 42 21.03 -16.07 33.67
N ALA A 43 21.41 -15.24 32.71
CA ALA A 43 22.21 -14.04 33.01
C ALA A 43 21.42 -13.16 33.99
N PRO A 44 21.98 -12.83 35.16
CA PRO A 44 21.30 -11.93 36.09
C PRO A 44 21.07 -10.61 35.37
N ALA A 45 19.80 -10.14 35.40
CA ALA A 45 19.49 -8.82 34.86
C ALA A 45 20.41 -7.81 35.55
N THR A 46 21.36 -7.29 34.80
CA THR A 46 22.20 -6.19 35.27
C THR A 46 21.29 -5.02 35.58
N LYS A 47 21.23 -4.62 36.84
CA LYS A 47 20.53 -3.39 37.19
C LYS A 47 21.13 -2.26 36.34
N PRO A 48 20.26 -1.40 35.77
CA PRO A 48 20.78 -0.20 35.10
C PRO A 48 21.74 0.51 36.03
N ASP A 49 22.92 0.85 35.55
CA ASP A 49 23.88 1.66 36.28
C ASP A 49 23.20 3.00 36.63
N PRO A 50 23.05 3.33 37.92
CA PRO A 50 22.41 4.61 38.28
C PRO A 50 23.26 5.85 37.86
N ASP A 51 24.51 5.63 37.51
CA ASP A 51 25.41 6.66 37.02
C ASP A 51 25.55 6.64 35.48
N MET A 52 24.75 5.82 34.76
CA MET A 52 24.67 5.89 33.31
C MET A 52 23.96 7.20 32.95
N GLU A 53 24.77 8.23 32.67
CA GLU A 53 24.25 9.43 32.03
C GLU A 53 23.56 9.00 30.74
N ILE A 54 22.23 9.08 30.72
CA ILE A 54 21.47 8.95 29.48
C ILE A 54 21.92 10.13 28.65
N ASP A 55 22.68 9.85 27.57
CA ASP A 55 23.11 10.86 26.62
C ASP A 55 21.88 11.69 26.20
N PRO A 56 21.79 12.97 26.57
CA PRO A 56 20.65 13.80 26.18
C PRO A 56 20.54 13.99 24.66
N GLY A 57 21.52 13.51 23.89
CA GLY A 57 21.49 13.47 22.42
C GLY A 57 20.50 12.47 21.82
N PHE A 58 19.86 11.59 22.63
CA PHE A 58 18.76 10.74 22.16
C PHE A 58 17.39 11.44 22.25
N GLY A 59 17.32 12.63 22.80
CA GLY A 59 16.18 13.50 22.64
C GLY A 59 16.22 14.09 21.23
N VAL A 60 15.33 13.63 20.36
CA VAL A 60 15.07 14.32 19.10
C VAL A 60 14.67 15.74 19.49
N ASP A 61 15.54 16.72 19.20
CA ASP A 61 15.20 18.11 19.42
C ASP A 61 13.95 18.39 18.58
N PRO A 62 12.81 18.77 19.16
CA PRO A 62 11.58 18.98 18.40
C PRO A 62 11.74 20.08 17.33
N GLU A 63 12.82 20.88 17.39
CA GLU A 63 13.17 21.85 16.35
C GLU A 63 14.07 21.28 15.26
N ASP A 64 14.71 20.11 15.47
CA ASP A 64 15.56 19.42 14.48
C ASP A 64 14.93 18.12 13.99
N SER A 65 13.69 17.84 14.33
CA SER A 65 12.90 16.90 13.57
C SER A 65 12.62 17.55 12.22
N GLY A 66 13.52 17.34 11.27
CA GLY A 66 13.34 17.65 9.86
C GLY A 66 12.27 16.75 9.23
N ALA A 67 11.19 16.48 9.95
CA ALA A 67 9.93 16.09 9.40
C ALA A 67 9.49 17.30 8.55
N ALA A 68 9.87 17.27 7.28
CA ALA A 68 9.27 18.16 6.30
C ALA A 68 7.76 18.08 6.57
N LEU A 69 7.17 19.22 6.94
CA LEU A 69 5.73 19.29 7.21
C LEU A 69 5.05 18.68 5.99
N GLN A 70 4.37 17.56 6.20
CA GLN A 70 3.60 16.94 5.13
C GLN A 70 2.64 18.01 4.60
N PRO A 71 2.52 18.20 3.29
CA PRO A 71 1.58 19.17 2.76
C PRO A 71 0.17 18.82 3.25
N GLU A 72 -0.64 19.85 3.52
CA GLU A 72 -2.03 19.64 3.87
C GLU A 72 -2.76 19.00 2.68
N PRO A 73 -3.60 18.00 2.91
CA PRO A 73 -4.35 17.37 1.83
C PRO A 73 -5.34 18.37 1.19
N ASP A 74 -5.45 18.33 -0.13
CA ASP A 74 -6.39 19.17 -0.86
C ASP A 74 -7.83 18.92 -0.37
N ALA A 75 -8.52 20.00 0.03
CA ALA A 75 -9.81 19.91 0.69
C ALA A 75 -10.93 19.41 -0.25
N GLU A 76 -10.84 19.72 -1.55
CA GLU A 76 -11.81 19.25 -2.53
C GLU A 76 -11.65 17.75 -2.78
N LEU A 77 -10.42 17.28 -3.00
CA LEU A 77 -10.13 15.86 -3.20
C LEU A 77 -10.47 15.05 -1.94
N SER A 78 -10.14 15.57 -0.76
CA SER A 78 -10.52 14.91 0.51
C SER A 78 -12.02 14.80 0.68
N GLY A 79 -12.77 15.87 0.31
CA GLY A 79 -14.22 15.83 0.32
C GLY A 79 -14.83 14.82 -0.66
N ILE A 80 -14.17 14.56 -1.80
CA ILE A 80 -14.57 13.50 -2.74
C ILE A 80 -14.30 12.13 -2.13
N VAL A 81 -13.15 11.93 -1.49
CA VAL A 81 -12.83 10.68 -0.76
C VAL A 81 -13.92 10.36 0.26
N ASP A 82 -14.33 11.35 1.07
CA ASP A 82 -15.37 11.19 2.08
C ASP A 82 -16.72 10.78 1.45
N GLN A 83 -17.07 11.39 0.31
CA GLN A 83 -18.29 11.04 -0.42
C GLN A 83 -18.25 9.63 -0.99
N ILE A 84 -17.09 9.18 -1.49
CA ILE A 84 -16.91 7.81 -1.98
C ILE A 84 -17.10 6.83 -0.83
N TYR A 85 -16.49 7.04 0.33
CA TYR A 85 -16.65 6.16 1.48
C TYR A 85 -18.07 6.19 2.07
N ALA A 86 -18.74 7.32 2.01
CA ALA A 86 -20.14 7.41 2.42
C ALA A 86 -21.07 6.60 1.50
N ALA A 87 -20.79 6.59 0.19
CA ALA A 87 -21.56 5.83 -0.80
C ALA A 87 -21.20 4.35 -0.84
N HIS A 88 -19.92 4.04 -0.60
CA HIS A 88 -19.33 2.69 -0.67
C HIS A 88 -18.49 2.43 0.59
N PRO A 89 -19.12 2.13 1.73
CA PRO A 89 -18.41 1.86 2.97
C PRO A 89 -17.43 0.69 2.82
N VAL A 90 -16.23 0.86 3.34
CA VAL A 90 -15.18 -0.15 3.37
C VAL A 90 -14.87 -0.53 4.82
N ASP A 91 -14.59 -1.81 5.05
CA ASP A 91 -14.19 -2.30 6.38
C ASP A 91 -12.66 -2.26 6.51
N LEU A 92 -12.15 -1.06 6.72
CA LEU A 92 -10.72 -0.79 6.86
C LEU A 92 -10.41 -0.17 8.21
N MET A 93 -9.24 -0.49 8.74
CA MET A 93 -8.79 0.01 10.03
C MET A 93 -8.02 1.32 9.87
N MET A 94 -8.45 2.36 10.60
CA MET A 94 -7.69 3.62 10.71
C MET A 94 -7.35 4.23 9.33
N VAL A 95 -8.36 4.39 8.48
CA VAL A 95 -8.15 5.02 7.16
C VAL A 95 -7.79 6.48 7.33
N GLU A 96 -6.71 6.90 6.71
CA GLU A 96 -6.24 8.27 6.71
C GLU A 96 -6.09 8.78 5.27
N THR A 97 -6.50 10.02 5.03
CA THR A 97 -6.30 10.70 3.76
C THR A 97 -5.21 11.73 3.91
N THR A 98 -4.15 11.58 3.12
CA THR A 98 -2.96 12.43 3.16
C THR A 98 -2.67 13.06 1.80
N ALA A 99 -1.96 14.20 1.80
CA ALA A 99 -1.51 14.81 0.57
C ALA A 99 -0.38 13.99 -0.06
N VAL A 100 -0.35 13.95 -1.38
CA VAL A 100 0.82 13.51 -2.13
C VAL A 100 1.70 14.73 -2.38
N ASP A 101 2.94 14.69 -1.91
CA ASP A 101 3.92 15.71 -2.24
C ASP A 101 4.44 15.51 -3.67
N LEU A 102 3.87 16.28 -4.61
CA LEU A 102 4.19 16.21 -6.03
C LEU A 102 5.64 16.62 -6.36
N THR A 103 6.36 17.18 -5.40
CA THR A 103 7.76 17.59 -5.55
C THR A 103 8.74 16.53 -5.06
N ASN A 104 8.29 15.56 -4.31
CA ASN A 104 9.10 14.49 -3.76
C ASN A 104 9.22 13.31 -4.73
N ALA A 105 10.27 13.31 -5.55
CA ALA A 105 10.50 12.31 -6.60
C ALA A 105 10.73 10.88 -6.07
N GLU A 106 10.96 10.70 -4.78
CA GLU A 106 11.09 9.38 -4.15
C GLU A 106 9.72 8.79 -3.78
N TRP A 107 8.75 9.64 -3.45
CA TRP A 107 7.47 9.20 -2.88
C TRP A 107 6.28 9.26 -3.83
N TYR A 108 6.14 10.31 -4.67
CA TYR A 108 4.97 10.38 -5.54
C TYR A 108 4.85 9.19 -6.51
N PRO A 109 5.94 8.60 -7.07
CA PRO A 109 5.79 7.43 -7.94
C PRO A 109 5.25 6.21 -7.20
N TYR A 110 5.71 6.02 -5.96
CA TYR A 110 5.23 4.96 -5.09
C TYR A 110 3.75 5.12 -4.73
N GLN A 111 3.30 6.34 -4.52
CA GLN A 111 1.92 6.65 -4.14
C GLN A 111 0.98 6.64 -5.35
N THR A 112 1.39 7.17 -6.48
CA THR A 112 0.52 7.43 -7.64
C THR A 112 0.75 6.51 -8.83
N GLY A 113 1.91 5.87 -8.93
CA GLY A 113 2.35 5.16 -10.12
C GLY A 113 2.87 6.06 -11.26
N LEU A 114 2.88 7.40 -11.06
CA LEU A 114 3.25 8.35 -12.10
C LEU A 114 4.76 8.63 -12.10
N ASN A 115 5.33 8.84 -13.29
CA ASN A 115 6.70 9.25 -13.45
C ASN A 115 6.87 10.79 -13.47
N GLU A 116 8.13 11.25 -13.60
CA GLU A 116 8.49 12.67 -13.58
C GLU A 116 7.79 13.51 -14.66
N GLU A 117 7.57 12.96 -15.86
CA GLU A 117 6.87 13.68 -16.93
C GLU A 117 5.37 13.80 -16.62
N GLN A 118 4.76 12.70 -16.20
CA GLN A 118 3.32 12.61 -15.93
C GLN A 118 2.90 13.45 -14.74
N ILE A 119 3.70 13.47 -13.67
CA ILE A 119 3.38 14.24 -12.45
C ILE A 119 3.30 15.75 -12.75
N THR A 120 3.98 16.25 -13.78
CA THR A 120 3.89 17.67 -14.18
C THR A 120 2.50 18.09 -14.65
N LYS A 121 1.66 17.12 -15.07
CA LYS A 121 0.28 17.32 -15.53
C LYS A 121 -0.71 17.35 -14.36
N VAL A 122 -0.27 16.99 -13.18
CA VAL A 122 -1.08 16.92 -11.95
C VAL A 122 -1.05 18.27 -11.25
N ASP A 123 -2.22 18.72 -10.79
CA ASP A 123 -2.40 19.91 -9.98
C ASP A 123 -2.37 19.60 -8.47
N ALA A 124 -3.10 18.57 -8.06
CA ALA A 124 -3.14 18.07 -6.69
C ALA A 124 -3.39 16.56 -6.68
N ALA A 125 -2.93 15.89 -5.64
CA ALA A 125 -3.23 14.50 -5.40
C ALA A 125 -3.36 14.20 -3.90
N VAL A 126 -4.23 13.25 -3.57
CA VAL A 126 -4.36 12.69 -2.24
C VAL A 126 -4.33 11.17 -2.32
N THR A 127 -3.81 10.54 -1.28
CA THR A 127 -3.90 9.10 -1.08
C THR A 127 -4.70 8.82 0.18
N SER A 128 -5.53 7.79 0.15
CA SER A 128 -6.31 7.34 1.29
C SER A 128 -6.08 5.84 1.48
N GLU A 129 -5.49 5.48 2.62
CA GLU A 129 -5.06 4.12 2.90
C GLU A 129 -5.16 3.80 4.40
N PRO A 130 -5.25 2.51 4.79
CA PRO A 130 -5.22 2.11 6.19
C PRO A 130 -3.90 2.48 6.85
N GLY A 131 -3.97 2.99 8.09
CA GLY A 131 -2.78 3.26 8.91
C GLY A 131 -2.00 2.00 9.33
N VAL A 132 -2.49 0.81 8.96
CA VAL A 132 -1.85 -0.49 9.24
C VAL A 132 -1.56 -1.21 7.93
N GLY A 133 -0.28 -1.49 7.67
CA GLY A 133 0.19 -2.08 6.40
C GLY A 133 -0.20 -3.55 6.17
N SER A 134 -1.08 -4.13 7.00
CA SER A 134 -1.59 -5.49 6.82
C SER A 134 -2.86 -5.59 5.95
N GLN A 135 -3.40 -4.45 5.54
CA GLN A 135 -4.53 -4.37 4.60
C GLN A 135 -4.03 -3.76 3.29
N ALA A 136 -4.02 -4.55 2.22
CA ALA A 136 -3.59 -4.10 0.89
C ALA A 136 -4.69 -3.27 0.21
N TYR A 137 -4.80 -2.02 0.62
CA TYR A 137 -5.75 -1.07 0.07
C TYR A 137 -5.11 0.31 -0.05
N CYS A 138 -5.37 0.97 -1.17
CA CYS A 138 -5.02 2.37 -1.38
C CYS A 138 -5.99 2.96 -2.41
N MET A 139 -6.55 4.10 -2.10
CA MET A 139 -7.28 4.93 -3.05
C MET A 139 -6.46 6.19 -3.30
N VAL A 140 -6.25 6.51 -4.57
CA VAL A 140 -5.52 7.71 -4.98
C VAL A 140 -6.43 8.55 -5.85
N LEU A 141 -6.61 9.81 -5.48
CA LEU A 141 -7.33 10.80 -6.29
C LEU A 141 -6.33 11.84 -6.82
N VAL A 142 -6.43 12.11 -8.10
CA VAL A 142 -5.55 13.05 -8.79
C VAL A 142 -6.41 14.07 -9.52
N ARG A 143 -6.15 15.36 -9.28
CA ARG A 143 -6.71 16.46 -10.07
C ARG A 143 -5.71 16.87 -11.13
N LEU A 144 -6.15 16.93 -12.38
CA LEU A 144 -5.31 17.30 -13.50
C LEU A 144 -5.39 18.79 -13.78
N LYS A 145 -4.27 19.37 -14.24
CA LYS A 145 -4.23 20.75 -14.76
C LYS A 145 -5.03 20.93 -16.03
N ASP A 146 -5.11 19.87 -16.84
CA ASP A 146 -5.91 19.81 -18.07
C ASP A 146 -6.58 18.44 -18.15
N LYS A 147 -7.90 18.43 -18.18
CA LYS A 147 -8.72 17.22 -18.28
C LYS A 147 -8.46 16.41 -19.57
N ALA A 148 -7.92 17.04 -20.62
CA ALA A 148 -7.55 16.33 -21.84
C ALA A 148 -6.49 15.25 -21.62
N ASN A 149 -5.75 15.28 -20.50
CA ASN A 149 -4.78 14.26 -20.13
C ASN A 149 -5.41 13.09 -19.32
N GLY A 150 -6.71 13.05 -19.12
CA GLY A 150 -7.39 12.09 -18.23
C GLY A 150 -7.08 10.64 -18.58
N ASP A 151 -7.29 10.25 -19.82
CA ASP A 151 -7.08 8.86 -20.25
C ASP A 151 -5.61 8.45 -20.15
N GLU A 152 -4.69 9.32 -20.55
CA GLU A 152 -3.24 9.07 -20.48
C GLU A 152 -2.78 8.87 -19.02
N ILE A 153 -3.20 9.76 -18.12
CA ILE A 153 -2.81 9.68 -16.72
C ILE A 153 -3.46 8.48 -16.04
N ALA A 154 -4.70 8.17 -16.34
CA ALA A 154 -5.39 6.99 -15.81
C ALA A 154 -4.68 5.68 -16.21
N GLU A 155 -4.28 5.54 -17.49
CA GLU A 155 -3.52 4.39 -17.96
C GLU A 155 -2.15 4.32 -17.26
N ALA A 156 -1.45 5.44 -17.15
CA ALA A 156 -0.15 5.51 -16.50
C ALA A 156 -0.21 5.15 -15.00
N MET A 157 -1.21 5.60 -14.27
CA MET A 157 -1.43 5.24 -12.87
C MET A 157 -1.66 3.74 -12.71
N LEU A 158 -2.48 3.14 -13.60
CA LEU A 158 -2.79 1.73 -13.55
C LEU A 158 -1.56 0.85 -13.84
N ASP A 159 -0.74 1.26 -14.79
CA ASP A 159 0.47 0.54 -15.20
C ASP A 159 1.62 0.70 -14.19
N GLY A 160 1.69 1.84 -13.53
CA GLY A 160 2.80 2.19 -12.66
C GLY A 160 2.61 1.85 -11.18
N ILE A 161 1.37 1.55 -10.74
CA ILE A 161 1.15 1.25 -9.31
C ILE A 161 1.70 -0.13 -8.93
N ASP A 162 2.47 -0.18 -7.84
CA ASP A 162 2.99 -1.43 -7.31
C ASP A 162 1.93 -2.15 -6.45
N MET A 163 1.47 -3.30 -6.94
CA MET A 163 0.50 -4.15 -6.24
C MET A 163 1.08 -4.85 -5.00
N HIS A 164 2.39 -4.78 -4.78
CA HIS A 164 3.11 -5.41 -3.67
C HIS A 164 3.72 -4.39 -2.70
N LYS A 165 3.29 -3.14 -2.76
CA LYS A 165 3.87 -2.07 -1.94
C LYS A 165 3.64 -2.22 -0.43
N TRP A 166 2.77 -3.12 0.01
CA TRP A 166 2.48 -3.36 1.43
C TRP A 166 3.36 -4.46 2.03
N VAL A 167 3.50 -4.43 3.35
CA VAL A 167 4.30 -5.42 4.08
C VAL A 167 3.53 -6.73 4.21
N CYS A 168 4.07 -7.83 3.68
CA CYS A 168 3.53 -9.19 3.76
C CYS A 168 2.16 -9.42 3.08
N VAL A 169 1.60 -8.45 2.39
CA VAL A 169 0.34 -8.56 1.66
C VAL A 169 0.47 -7.89 0.29
N ALA A 170 -0.37 -8.29 -0.64
CA ALA A 170 -0.45 -7.69 -1.97
C ALA A 170 -1.91 -7.40 -2.31
N ALA A 171 -2.15 -6.41 -3.16
CA ALA A 171 -3.48 -6.16 -3.68
C ALA A 171 -3.81 -7.16 -4.79
N ASP A 172 -5.06 -7.63 -4.81
CA ASP A 172 -5.55 -8.56 -5.84
C ASP A 172 -5.89 -7.84 -7.15
N LYS A 173 -6.22 -6.56 -7.07
CA LYS A 173 -6.73 -5.80 -8.21
C LYS A 173 -6.45 -4.32 -8.08
N ALA A 174 -6.04 -3.69 -9.17
CA ALA A 174 -6.11 -2.25 -9.36
C ALA A 174 -7.21 -1.88 -10.36
N SER A 175 -7.78 -0.71 -10.23
CA SER A 175 -8.73 -0.14 -11.18
C SER A 175 -8.61 1.38 -11.17
N VAL A 176 -8.90 2.00 -12.29
CA VAL A 176 -8.91 3.45 -12.45
C VAL A 176 -10.22 3.90 -13.06
N ALA A 177 -10.65 5.09 -12.75
CA ALA A 177 -11.79 5.76 -13.37
C ALA A 177 -11.48 7.27 -13.48
N THR A 178 -11.99 7.86 -14.54
CA THR A 178 -11.96 9.32 -14.74
C THR A 178 -13.37 9.88 -14.55
N PHE A 179 -13.46 11.09 -14.02
CA PHE A 179 -14.72 11.82 -13.87
C PHE A 179 -14.48 13.31 -14.09
N ASP A 180 -15.51 14.04 -14.51
CA ASP A 180 -15.50 15.48 -14.77
C ASP A 180 -16.15 16.26 -13.63
#